data_ab435f253b7fcea175b3a8163ff228e6
#
_entry.id   ab435f253b7fcea175b3a8163ff228e6
#
_cell.length_a   1.000
_cell.length_b   1.000
_cell.length_c   1.000
_cell.angle_alpha   90.00
_cell.angle_beta   90.00
_cell.angle_gamma   90.00
#
_symmetry.space_group_name_H-M   'P 1'
#
loop_
_entity.id
_entity.type
_entity.pdbx_description
1 polymer ?
#
loop_
_entity_poly.entity_id
_entity_poly.type
_entity_poly.pdbx_seq_one_letter_code
_entity_poly.pdbx_strand_id
1 'polypeptide(L)'
;MQESIFTKIIKGEIPCHKVYEDERTFAFMDIHPIQPGHVLVISKTQVGNFYELDEADYTALFATVQKIAKKLKQVFPEKARIGVMIEGLEVDHVHVMLFPIDTPEQYRNHPDTSDQPDHAALAEMAKKLAI
;
A
#
# COMPACT_ATOMS: atom_id res chain seq x y z
N MET A 1 9.14 -20.17 -9.65
CA MET A 1 8.76 -19.35 -8.47
C MET A 1 7.24 -19.20 -8.45
N GLN A 2 6.66 -19.48 -7.32
CA GLN A 2 5.21 -19.32 -7.16
C GLN A 2 4.82 -17.85 -7.10
N GLU A 3 3.79 -17.47 -7.84
CA GLU A 3 3.30 -16.10 -7.81
C GLU A 3 2.67 -15.74 -6.46
N SER A 4 3.02 -14.57 -5.93
CA SER A 4 2.39 -14.03 -4.74
C SER A 4 0.96 -13.58 -5.06
N ILE A 5 0.15 -13.36 -4.02
CA ILE A 5 -1.17 -12.78 -4.20
C ILE A 5 -1.07 -11.37 -4.82
N PHE A 6 0.02 -10.65 -4.57
CA PHE A 6 0.21 -9.31 -5.15
C PHE A 6 0.52 -9.39 -6.64
N THR A 7 1.29 -10.38 -7.08
CA THR A 7 1.51 -10.62 -8.51
C THR A 7 0.17 -10.91 -9.19
N LYS A 8 -0.68 -11.69 -8.55
CA LYS A 8 -2.03 -12.00 -9.09
C LYS A 8 -2.92 -10.76 -9.16
N ILE A 9 -2.79 -9.84 -8.19
CA ILE A 9 -3.49 -8.55 -8.21
C ILE A 9 -3.02 -7.70 -9.40
N ILE A 10 -1.71 -7.63 -9.62
CA ILE A 10 -1.13 -6.90 -10.76
C ILE A 10 -1.67 -7.43 -12.09
N LYS A 11 -1.83 -8.75 -12.19
CA LYS A 11 -2.34 -9.40 -13.41
C LYS A 11 -3.87 -9.28 -13.58
N GLY A 12 -4.57 -8.78 -12.58
CA GLY A 12 -6.03 -8.68 -12.62
C GLY A 12 -6.75 -9.97 -12.26
N GLU A 13 -6.05 -10.99 -11.77
CA GLU A 13 -6.65 -12.28 -11.38
C GLU A 13 -7.34 -12.19 -10.01
N ILE A 14 -6.90 -11.26 -9.16
CA ILE A 14 -7.52 -10.97 -7.86
C ILE A 14 -7.91 -9.49 -7.88
N PRO A 15 -9.18 -9.16 -7.56
CA PRO A 15 -9.60 -7.76 -7.56
C PRO A 15 -8.96 -6.95 -6.44
N CYS A 16 -8.81 -5.66 -6.66
CA CYS A 16 -8.28 -4.73 -5.66
C CYS A 16 -8.88 -3.34 -5.89
N HIS A 17 -8.66 -2.44 -4.94
CA HIS A 17 -9.03 -1.03 -5.06
C HIS A 17 -7.79 -0.23 -5.44
N LYS A 18 -7.53 -0.13 -6.73
CA LYS A 18 -6.31 0.48 -7.26
C LYS A 18 -6.29 1.99 -7.04
N VAL A 19 -5.13 2.51 -6.66
CA VAL A 19 -4.87 3.94 -6.46
C VAL A 19 -3.95 4.49 -7.54
N TYR A 20 -2.94 3.71 -7.95
CA TYR A 20 -1.92 4.16 -8.90
C TYR A 20 -1.22 2.97 -9.53
N GLU A 21 -0.76 3.15 -10.74
CA GLU A 21 0.04 2.13 -11.44
C GLU A 21 0.94 2.81 -12.46
N ASP A 22 2.19 2.34 -12.54
CA ASP A 22 3.10 2.70 -13.62
C ASP A 22 3.83 1.44 -14.11
N GLU A 23 4.88 1.61 -14.91
CA GLU A 23 5.60 0.50 -15.51
C GLU A 23 6.19 -0.46 -14.47
N ARG A 24 6.63 0.06 -13.31
CA ARG A 24 7.39 -0.70 -12.32
C ARG A 24 6.70 -0.87 -10.98
N THR A 25 5.65 -0.10 -10.72
CA THR A 25 4.99 -0.09 -9.40
C THR A 25 3.48 -0.14 -9.51
N PHE A 26 2.85 -0.53 -8.41
CA PHE A 26 1.41 -0.66 -8.31
C PHE A 26 0.99 -0.29 -6.89
N ALA A 27 -0.07 0.47 -6.74
CA ALA A 27 -0.56 0.89 -5.42
C ALA A 27 -2.06 0.65 -5.30
N PHE A 28 -2.47 0.10 -4.16
CA PHE A 28 -3.87 -0.25 -3.91
C PHE A 28 -4.17 -0.18 -2.42
N MET A 29 -5.47 -0.17 -2.09
CA MET A 29 -5.91 -0.08 -0.69
C MET A 29 -5.69 -1.41 0.03
N ASP A 30 -5.23 -1.34 1.28
CA ASP A 30 -5.25 -2.50 2.17
C ASP A 30 -6.70 -2.76 2.58
N ILE A 31 -7.16 -4.01 2.45
CA ILE A 31 -8.54 -4.38 2.77
C ILE A 31 -8.81 -4.46 4.28
N HIS A 32 -7.75 -4.53 5.09
CA HIS A 32 -7.81 -4.48 6.55
C HIS A 32 -6.93 -3.32 7.04
N PRO A 33 -7.38 -2.08 6.85
CA PRO A 33 -6.53 -0.91 7.10
C PRO A 33 -6.16 -0.75 8.57
N ILE A 34 -4.88 -0.42 8.81
CA ILE A 34 -4.42 -0.03 10.15
C ILE A 34 -5.08 1.29 10.54
N GLN A 35 -5.23 2.19 9.57
CA GLN A 35 -5.96 3.45 9.69
C GLN A 35 -6.66 3.74 8.37
N PRO A 36 -7.74 4.54 8.37
CA PRO A 36 -8.34 4.97 7.11
C PRO A 36 -7.30 5.62 6.20
N GLY A 37 -7.30 5.23 4.94
CA GLY A 37 -6.31 5.71 3.97
C GLY A 37 -5.09 4.82 3.84
N HIS A 38 -5.11 3.60 4.42
CA HIS A 38 -3.98 2.67 4.35
C HIS A 38 -3.78 2.14 2.92
N VAL A 39 -2.67 2.52 2.30
CA VAL A 39 -2.29 2.13 0.94
C VAL A 39 -1.09 1.20 0.99
N LEU A 40 -1.08 0.21 0.12
CA LEU A 40 0.08 -0.64 -0.14
C LEU A 40 0.71 -0.22 -1.46
N VAL A 41 2.03 0.01 -1.46
CA VAL A 41 2.81 0.25 -2.67
C VAL A 41 3.72 -0.94 -2.89
N ILE A 42 3.61 -1.58 -4.05
CA ILE A 42 4.38 -2.78 -4.36
C ILE A 42 5.19 -2.58 -5.62
N SER A 43 6.30 -3.32 -5.72
CA SER A 43 7.04 -3.44 -6.98
C SER A 43 6.34 -4.46 -7.87
N LYS A 44 6.39 -4.25 -9.20
CA LYS A 44 5.89 -5.27 -10.14
C LYS A 44 6.82 -6.47 -10.20
N THR A 45 8.11 -6.26 -9.92
CA THR A 45 9.06 -7.36 -9.74
C THR A 45 8.79 -8.04 -8.40
N GLN A 46 8.62 -9.37 -8.41
CA GLN A 46 8.34 -10.12 -7.21
C GLN A 46 9.63 -10.53 -6.51
N VAL A 47 9.99 -9.78 -5.46
CA VAL A 47 11.05 -10.14 -4.50
C VAL A 47 10.52 -9.90 -3.10
N GLY A 48 11.04 -10.63 -2.10
CA GLY A 48 10.51 -10.56 -0.74
C GLY A 48 10.94 -9.31 0.02
N ASN A 49 12.17 -8.86 -0.18
CA ASN A 49 12.75 -7.78 0.60
C ASN A 49 13.11 -6.59 -0.27
N PHE A 50 12.89 -5.37 0.26
CA PHE A 50 13.14 -4.15 -0.52
C PHE A 50 14.61 -4.01 -0.94
N TYR A 51 15.54 -4.53 -0.13
CA TYR A 51 16.97 -4.45 -0.42
C TYR A 51 17.42 -5.47 -1.48
N GLU A 52 16.53 -6.34 -1.95
CA GLU A 52 16.80 -7.29 -3.04
C GLU A 52 16.41 -6.73 -4.41
N LEU A 53 15.71 -5.58 -4.45
CA LEU A 53 15.35 -4.94 -5.72
C LEU A 53 16.60 -4.40 -6.41
N ASP A 54 16.62 -4.44 -7.77
CA ASP A 54 17.66 -3.72 -8.48
C ASP A 54 17.46 -2.21 -8.30
N GLU A 55 18.46 -1.42 -8.69
CA GLU A 55 18.44 0.02 -8.48
C GLU A 55 17.23 0.70 -9.15
N ALA A 56 16.88 0.29 -10.36
CA ALA A 56 15.76 0.86 -11.09
C ALA A 56 14.43 0.60 -10.40
N ASP A 57 14.20 -0.63 -9.96
CA ASP A 57 12.97 -0.98 -9.25
C ASP A 57 12.90 -0.36 -7.85
N TYR A 58 14.04 -0.33 -7.14
CA TYR A 58 14.13 0.34 -5.84
C TYR A 58 13.78 1.82 -5.96
N THR A 59 14.40 2.51 -6.91
CA THR A 59 14.14 3.93 -7.15
C THR A 59 12.68 4.19 -7.51
N ALA A 60 12.12 3.36 -8.39
CA ALA A 60 10.72 3.48 -8.80
C ALA A 60 9.77 3.25 -7.62
N LEU A 61 10.04 2.24 -6.78
CA LEU A 61 9.20 1.93 -5.62
C LEU A 61 9.12 3.13 -4.68
N PHE A 62 10.26 3.69 -4.29
CA PHE A 62 10.27 4.80 -3.35
C PHE A 62 9.83 6.13 -3.96
N ALA A 63 9.97 6.31 -5.27
CA ALA A 63 9.36 7.45 -5.96
C ALA A 63 7.83 7.38 -5.87
N THR A 64 7.25 6.20 -6.04
CA THR A 64 5.80 6.00 -5.90
C THR A 64 5.36 6.18 -4.44
N VAL A 65 6.14 5.65 -3.48
CA VAL A 65 5.89 5.87 -2.06
C VAL A 65 5.79 7.37 -1.76
N GLN A 66 6.69 8.17 -2.30
CA GLN A 66 6.66 9.63 -2.11
C GLN A 66 5.39 10.25 -2.70
N LYS A 67 4.99 9.84 -3.91
CA LYS A 67 3.76 10.33 -4.55
C LYS A 67 2.52 10.02 -3.71
N ILE A 68 2.43 8.79 -3.22
CA ILE A 68 1.31 8.36 -2.39
C ILE A 68 1.30 9.12 -1.05
N ALA A 69 2.47 9.29 -0.42
CA ALA A 69 2.57 10.03 0.84
C ALA A 69 2.08 11.48 0.69
N LYS A 70 2.49 12.13 -0.39
CA LYS A 70 2.05 13.50 -0.68
C LYS A 70 0.55 13.58 -0.91
N LYS A 71 -0.01 12.60 -1.64
CA LYS A 71 -1.45 12.54 -1.89
C LYS A 71 -2.23 12.29 -0.60
N LEU A 72 -1.76 11.39 0.25
CA LEU A 72 -2.37 11.13 1.56
C LEU A 72 -2.38 12.40 2.41
N LYS A 73 -1.29 13.16 2.45
CA LYS A 73 -1.24 14.40 3.20
C LYS A 73 -2.20 15.46 2.65
N GLN A 74 -2.38 15.47 1.33
CA GLN A 74 -3.32 16.36 0.66
C GLN A 74 -4.77 16.05 1.02
N VAL A 75 -5.11 14.76 1.09
CA VAL A 75 -6.47 14.29 1.41
C VAL A 75 -6.74 14.35 2.91
N PHE A 76 -5.71 14.16 3.74
CA PHE A 76 -5.80 14.18 5.21
C PHE A 76 -4.89 15.29 5.78
N PRO A 77 -5.17 16.57 5.47
CA PRO A 77 -4.25 17.65 5.87
C PRO A 77 -4.17 17.86 7.38
N GLU A 78 -5.18 17.41 8.13
CA GLU A 78 -5.24 17.55 9.59
C GLU A 78 -4.43 16.47 10.32
N LYS A 79 -4.04 15.40 9.65
CA LYS A 79 -3.26 14.33 10.28
C LYS A 79 -1.82 14.76 10.52
N ALA A 80 -1.25 14.31 11.64
CA ALA A 80 0.08 14.74 12.05
C ALA A 80 1.19 14.23 11.13
N ARG A 81 1.10 12.98 10.70
CA ARG A 81 2.14 12.32 9.88
C ARG A 81 1.51 11.31 8.94
N ILE A 82 2.26 10.98 7.89
CA ILE A 82 2.00 9.78 7.09
C ILE A 82 3.04 8.74 7.53
N GLY A 83 2.56 7.71 8.20
CA GLY A 83 3.42 6.62 8.67
C GLY A 83 3.78 5.68 7.53
N VAL A 84 4.97 5.10 7.60
CA VAL A 84 5.46 4.14 6.60
C VAL A 84 5.96 2.90 7.34
N MET A 85 5.57 1.72 6.85
CA MET A 85 5.99 0.46 7.46
C MET A 85 6.31 -0.55 6.37
N ILE A 86 7.42 -1.25 6.53
CA ILE A 86 7.83 -2.34 5.65
C ILE A 86 8.17 -3.53 6.55
N GLU A 87 7.45 -4.65 6.40
CA GLU A 87 7.80 -5.85 7.19
C GLU A 87 7.74 -7.15 6.37
N GLY A 88 6.69 -7.36 5.56
CA GLY A 88 6.61 -8.46 4.61
C GLY A 88 6.52 -9.86 5.22
N LEU A 89 6.04 -9.99 6.46
CA LEU A 89 6.01 -11.29 7.14
C LEU A 89 4.92 -12.22 6.62
N GLU A 90 3.82 -11.68 6.12
CA GLU A 90 2.68 -12.48 5.66
C GLU A 90 2.72 -12.76 4.16
N VAL A 91 3.20 -11.83 3.36
CA VAL A 91 3.27 -11.96 1.91
C VAL A 91 4.71 -11.73 1.45
N ASP A 92 5.30 -12.73 0.81
CA ASP A 92 6.68 -12.68 0.33
C ASP A 92 6.78 -11.93 -1.01
N HIS A 93 6.43 -10.66 -0.96
CA HIS A 93 6.49 -9.72 -2.09
C HIS A 93 6.56 -8.33 -1.47
N VAL A 94 7.62 -7.60 -1.74
CA VAL A 94 7.87 -6.34 -1.07
C VAL A 94 6.68 -5.39 -1.20
N HIS A 95 6.22 -4.88 -0.07
CA HIS A 95 5.15 -3.89 -0.03
C HIS A 95 5.43 -2.88 1.06
N VAL A 96 5.22 -1.63 0.71
CA VAL A 96 5.39 -0.49 1.61
C VAL A 96 4.01 -0.04 2.03
N MET A 97 3.75 -0.07 3.33
CA MET A 97 2.47 0.36 3.90
C MET A 97 2.55 1.85 4.25
N LEU A 98 1.54 2.62 3.81
CA LEU A 98 1.43 4.03 4.18
C LEU A 98 0.03 4.29 4.73
N PHE A 99 -0.05 5.05 5.82
CA PHE A 99 -1.33 5.43 6.40
C PHE A 99 -1.20 6.69 7.25
N PRO A 100 -2.23 7.57 7.25
CA PRO A 100 -2.22 8.78 8.08
C PRO A 100 -2.34 8.44 9.55
N ILE A 101 -1.60 9.13 10.41
CA ILE A 101 -1.59 8.89 11.85
C ILE A 101 -1.44 10.20 12.63
N ASP A 102 -1.94 10.18 13.87
CA ASP A 102 -1.78 11.25 14.84
C ASP A 102 -0.99 10.80 16.07
N THR A 103 -1.04 9.50 16.39
CA THR A 103 -0.47 8.96 17.63
C THR A 103 0.35 7.70 17.36
N PRO A 104 1.32 7.37 18.24
CA PRO A 104 2.05 6.09 18.14
C PRO A 104 1.12 4.87 18.21
N GLU A 105 0.03 4.96 18.97
CA GLU A 105 -0.92 3.85 19.12
C GLU A 105 -1.62 3.57 17.79
N GLN A 106 -1.96 4.60 17.02
CA GLN A 106 -2.52 4.43 15.69
C GLN A 106 -1.55 3.73 14.75
N TYR A 107 -0.26 4.05 14.85
CA TYR A 107 0.78 3.42 14.05
C TYR A 107 0.92 1.93 14.37
N ARG A 108 0.77 1.57 15.65
CA ARG A 108 0.95 0.20 16.14
C ARG A 108 -0.33 -0.62 16.15
N ASN A 109 -1.43 -0.08 15.65
CA ASN A 109 -2.71 -0.77 15.64
C ASN A 109 -2.62 -2.08 14.83
N HIS A 110 -3.30 -3.12 15.34
CA HIS A 110 -3.41 -4.40 14.66
C HIS A 110 -4.88 -4.63 14.31
N PRO A 111 -5.28 -4.41 13.05
CA PRO A 111 -6.67 -4.61 12.66
C PRO A 111 -7.06 -6.08 12.75
N ASP A 112 -8.35 -6.33 13.01
CA ASP A 112 -8.89 -7.68 13.02
C ASP A 112 -9.10 -8.15 11.57
N THR A 113 -8.22 -9.03 11.11
CA THR A 113 -8.26 -9.53 9.73
C THR A 113 -9.35 -10.55 9.48
N SER A 114 -10.10 -10.95 10.54
CA SER A 114 -11.26 -11.83 10.39
C SER A 114 -12.53 -11.06 10.02
N ASP A 115 -12.54 -9.72 10.17
CA ASP A 115 -13.67 -8.89 9.81
C ASP A 115 -13.86 -8.83 8.30
N GLN A 116 -15.10 -8.68 7.85
CA GLN A 116 -15.39 -8.47 6.43
C GLN A 116 -14.89 -7.09 6.01
N PRO A 117 -14.12 -7.00 4.91
CA PRO A 117 -13.71 -5.69 4.40
C PRO A 117 -14.91 -4.84 3.98
N ASP A 118 -14.86 -3.55 4.28
CA ASP A 118 -15.86 -2.59 3.81
C ASP A 118 -15.46 -2.11 2.41
N HIS A 119 -15.81 -2.89 1.39
CA HIS A 119 -15.41 -2.63 0.01
C HIS A 119 -15.99 -1.31 -0.53
N ALA A 120 -17.16 -0.89 -0.07
CA ALA A 120 -17.74 0.39 -0.49
C ALA A 120 -16.89 1.56 0.00
N ALA A 121 -16.48 1.53 1.28
CA ALA A 121 -15.62 2.56 1.86
C ALA A 121 -14.24 2.55 1.20
N LEU A 122 -13.68 1.37 0.93
CA LEU A 122 -12.38 1.24 0.26
C LEU A 122 -12.42 1.79 -1.15
N ALA A 123 -13.48 1.53 -1.91
CA ALA A 123 -13.65 2.06 -3.26
C ALA A 123 -13.72 3.59 -3.25
N GLU A 124 -14.46 4.17 -2.31
CA GLU A 124 -14.56 5.63 -2.20
C GLU A 124 -13.22 6.25 -1.82
N MET A 125 -12.49 5.63 -0.89
CA MET A 125 -11.17 6.11 -0.49
C MET A 125 -10.18 6.03 -1.67
N ALA A 126 -10.22 4.94 -2.43
CA ALA A 126 -9.35 4.78 -3.61
C ALA A 126 -9.58 5.89 -4.63
N LYS A 127 -10.85 6.30 -4.83
CA LYS A 127 -11.17 7.42 -5.72
C LYS A 127 -10.56 8.73 -5.23
N LYS A 128 -10.63 8.99 -3.92
CA LYS A 128 -10.05 10.22 -3.34
C LYS A 128 -8.54 10.23 -3.47
N LEU A 129 -7.90 9.08 -3.39
CA LEU A 129 -6.45 8.94 -3.40
C LEU A 129 -5.88 8.73 -4.81
N ALA A 130 -6.70 8.50 -5.81
CA ALA A 130 -6.25 8.20 -7.18
C ALA A 130 -5.36 9.33 -7.73
N ILE A 131 -4.28 8.92 -8.37
CA ILE A 131 -3.32 9.82 -9.00
C ILE A 131 -3.37 9.64 -10.52
#